data_20dfc71bc25e09e436a84eae18d04bef
#
_entry.id   20dfc71bc25e09e436a84eae18d04bef
#
_cell.length_a   1.000
_cell.length_b   1.000
_cell.length_c   1.000
_cell.angle_alpha   90.00
_cell.angle_beta   90.00
_cell.angle_gamma   90.00
#
_symmetry.space_group_name_H-M   'P 1'
#
loop_
_entity.id
_entity.type
_entity.pdbx_description
1 polymer ?
#
loop_
_entity_poly.entity_id
_entity_poly.type
_entity_poly.pdbx_seq_one_letter_code
_entity_poly.pdbx_strand_id
1 'polypeptide(L)'
;EDELPGTIVHNPRSNMNNAVGYANPTRFTNRVTLGTDGIGADMLDEFRLAYVALRSVDVLATPETPWSWIQNSYELLPECRSDVVEWSYEHVDSPWHLAFTTGVHPTNIRRSDGVELLADGVPTLVDVNEVRAKAAEAAQRLFSRLT
;
A
#
# COMPACT_ATOMS: atom_id res chain seq x y z
N GLU A 1 -22.43 -17.59 14.24
CA GLU A 1 -21.34 -17.79 13.25
C GLU A 1 -20.05 -17.62 14.03
N ASP A 2 -19.25 -18.71 14.10
CA ASP A 2 -17.97 -18.65 14.78
C ASP A 2 -17.06 -17.71 14.00
N GLU A 3 -16.72 -16.55 14.59
CA GLU A 3 -15.80 -15.60 13.99
C GLU A 3 -14.43 -16.25 13.94
N LEU A 4 -13.85 -16.37 12.75
CA LEU A 4 -12.48 -16.84 12.61
C LEU A 4 -11.56 -15.83 13.29
N PRO A 5 -10.74 -16.24 14.27
CA PRO A 5 -9.79 -15.31 14.88
C PRO A 5 -8.71 -14.92 13.87
N GLY A 6 -8.25 -13.66 13.96
CA GLY A 6 -7.15 -13.20 13.12
C GLY A 6 -7.35 -11.81 12.55
N THR A 7 -6.39 -11.40 11.75
CA THR A 7 -6.41 -10.12 11.01
C THR A 7 -6.72 -10.38 9.55
N ILE A 8 -7.63 -9.59 9.00
CA ILE A 8 -7.96 -9.63 7.56
C ILE A 8 -7.01 -8.68 6.84
N VAL A 9 -6.31 -9.19 5.83
CA VAL A 9 -5.51 -8.37 4.93
C VAL A 9 -6.34 -8.08 3.67
N HIS A 10 -6.72 -6.82 3.50
CA HIS A 10 -7.47 -6.37 2.32
C HIS A 10 -6.50 -5.91 1.23
N ASN A 11 -6.61 -6.49 0.04
CA ASN A 11 -5.74 -6.23 -1.10
C ASN A 11 -6.58 -5.65 -2.26
N PRO A 12 -6.95 -4.36 -2.23
CA PRO A 12 -7.95 -3.81 -3.15
C PRO A 12 -7.54 -3.92 -4.62
N ARG A 13 -6.29 -3.63 -4.95
CA ARG A 13 -5.76 -3.74 -6.33
C ARG A 13 -5.86 -5.16 -6.86
N SER A 14 -5.36 -6.13 -6.10
CA SER A 14 -5.40 -7.53 -6.47
C SER A 14 -6.82 -8.04 -6.65
N ASN A 15 -7.71 -7.69 -5.71
CA ASN A 15 -9.11 -8.09 -5.79
C ASN A 15 -9.80 -7.53 -7.03
N MET A 16 -9.54 -6.27 -7.39
CA MET A 16 -10.08 -5.67 -8.62
C MET A 16 -9.50 -6.32 -9.87
N ASN A 17 -8.17 -6.54 -9.91
CA ASN A 17 -7.51 -7.17 -11.05
C ASN A 17 -8.04 -8.59 -11.31
N ASN A 18 -8.34 -9.33 -10.26
CA ASN A 18 -8.85 -10.70 -10.35
C ASN A 18 -10.38 -10.77 -10.47
N ALA A 19 -11.07 -9.63 -10.50
CA ALA A 19 -12.53 -9.52 -10.62
C ALA A 19 -13.30 -10.36 -9.57
N VAL A 20 -12.76 -10.50 -8.37
CA VAL A 20 -13.38 -11.31 -7.29
C VAL A 20 -14.46 -10.55 -6.51
N GLY A 21 -14.73 -9.30 -6.89
CA GLY A 21 -15.69 -8.42 -6.22
C GLY A 21 -15.11 -7.69 -5.03
N TYR A 22 -15.97 -6.90 -4.37
CA TYR A 22 -15.60 -6.09 -3.20
C TYR A 22 -16.16 -6.71 -1.92
N ALA A 23 -15.27 -7.16 -1.04
CA ALA A 23 -15.65 -7.82 0.20
C ALA A 23 -16.24 -6.87 1.26
N ASN A 24 -16.11 -5.56 1.10
CA ASN A 24 -16.41 -4.52 2.08
C ASN A 24 -15.85 -4.86 3.48
N PRO A 25 -14.59 -4.50 3.77
CA PRO A 25 -13.93 -4.92 5.02
C PRO A 25 -14.60 -4.40 6.29
N THR A 26 -15.39 -3.32 6.22
CA THR A 26 -16.08 -2.75 7.40
C THR A 26 -17.19 -3.64 7.98
N ARG A 27 -17.59 -4.66 7.25
CA ARG A 27 -18.60 -5.64 7.71
C ARG A 27 -18.03 -6.69 8.66
N PHE A 28 -16.70 -6.78 8.79
CA PHE A 28 -16.06 -7.74 9.67
C PHE A 28 -15.75 -7.09 11.03
N THR A 29 -15.84 -7.88 12.09
CA THR A 29 -15.43 -7.48 13.44
C THR A 29 -13.93 -7.65 13.65
N ASN A 30 -13.27 -8.40 12.77
CA ASN A 30 -11.83 -8.61 12.77
C ASN A 30 -11.07 -7.32 12.55
N ARG A 31 -9.84 -7.28 13.06
CA ARG A 31 -8.89 -6.24 12.64
C ARG A 31 -8.64 -6.35 11.15
N VAL A 32 -8.73 -5.23 10.45
CA VAL A 32 -8.43 -5.14 9.02
C VAL A 32 -7.11 -4.41 8.84
N THR A 33 -6.27 -4.86 7.92
CA THR A 33 -5.09 -4.15 7.43
C THR A 33 -5.06 -4.16 5.91
N LEU A 34 -4.22 -3.31 5.29
CA LEU A 34 -4.02 -3.31 3.85
C LEU A 34 -2.80 -4.16 3.47
N GLY A 35 -2.84 -4.70 2.27
CA GLY A 35 -1.74 -5.39 1.63
C GLY A 35 -1.73 -5.15 0.13
N THR A 36 -0.61 -5.43 -0.53
CA THR A 36 -0.43 -5.25 -1.97
C THR A 36 -0.64 -6.53 -2.77
N ASP A 37 -0.65 -7.69 -2.10
CA ASP A 37 -0.55 -8.99 -2.77
C ASP A 37 0.66 -9.03 -3.73
N GLY A 38 0.62 -9.84 -4.77
CA GLY A 38 1.72 -10.00 -5.74
C GLY A 38 1.74 -9.02 -6.91
N ILE A 39 0.83 -8.05 -6.98
CA ILE A 39 0.68 -7.18 -8.17
C ILE A 39 0.99 -5.70 -7.93
N GLY A 40 1.40 -5.33 -6.75
CA GLY A 40 1.73 -3.96 -6.40
C GLY A 40 2.75 -3.88 -5.28
N ALA A 41 3.30 -2.69 -5.06
CA ALA A 41 4.23 -2.43 -3.97
C ALA A 41 4.03 -1.03 -3.37
N ASP A 42 3.03 -0.26 -3.85
CA ASP A 42 2.75 1.09 -3.40
C ASP A 42 1.55 1.08 -2.45
N MET A 43 1.83 1.19 -1.14
CA MET A 43 0.78 1.21 -0.11
C MET A 43 -0.06 2.49 -0.14
N LEU A 44 0.44 3.60 -0.70
CA LEU A 44 -0.36 4.80 -0.87
C LEU A 44 -1.44 4.60 -1.95
N ASP A 45 -1.07 3.93 -3.03
CA ASP A 45 -2.04 3.57 -4.06
C ASP A 45 -3.07 2.54 -3.55
N GLU A 46 -2.65 1.55 -2.75
CA GLU A 46 -3.59 0.62 -2.09
C GLU A 46 -4.57 1.36 -1.16
N PHE A 47 -4.07 2.34 -0.40
CA PHE A 47 -4.91 3.20 0.43
C PHE A 47 -5.96 3.95 -0.39
N ARG A 48 -5.55 4.56 -1.51
CA ARG A 48 -6.46 5.29 -2.41
C ARG A 48 -7.53 4.37 -3.01
N LEU A 49 -7.12 3.20 -3.47
CA LEU A 49 -8.03 2.19 -4.02
C LEU A 49 -9.00 1.67 -2.95
N ALA A 50 -8.51 1.40 -1.74
CA ALA A 50 -9.34 0.99 -0.61
C ALA A 50 -10.41 2.06 -0.29
N TYR A 51 -10.01 3.34 -0.27
CA TYR A 51 -10.94 4.43 -0.04
C TYR A 51 -11.99 4.54 -1.15
N VAL A 52 -11.58 4.52 -2.41
CA VAL A 52 -12.51 4.62 -3.55
C VAL A 52 -13.49 3.45 -3.56
N ALA A 53 -13.01 2.23 -3.34
CA ALA A 53 -13.85 1.04 -3.27
C ALA A 53 -14.87 1.12 -2.12
N LEU A 54 -14.42 1.51 -0.92
CA LEU A 54 -15.28 1.72 0.23
C LEU A 54 -16.32 2.82 -0.03
N ARG A 55 -15.89 3.96 -0.56
CA ARG A 55 -16.77 5.10 -0.85
C ARG A 55 -17.83 4.80 -1.90
N SER A 56 -17.56 3.86 -2.80
CA SER A 56 -18.53 3.43 -3.82
C SER A 56 -19.75 2.69 -3.24
N VAL A 57 -19.62 2.12 -2.05
CA VAL A 57 -20.69 1.35 -1.38
C VAL A 57 -21.18 2.01 -0.08
N ASP A 58 -20.42 2.94 0.46
CA ASP A 58 -20.77 3.70 1.67
C ASP A 58 -20.49 5.20 1.44
N VAL A 59 -21.57 5.96 1.23
CA VAL A 59 -21.51 7.41 0.98
C VAL A 59 -21.03 8.23 2.19
N LEU A 60 -20.96 7.65 3.37
CA LEU A 60 -20.46 8.29 4.58
C LEU A 60 -18.99 7.94 4.88
N ALA A 61 -18.42 7.00 4.14
CA ALA A 61 -17.03 6.61 4.34
C ALA A 61 -16.08 7.80 4.12
N THR A 62 -15.04 7.84 4.92
CA THR A 62 -13.98 8.86 4.85
C THR A 62 -12.61 8.19 4.72
N PRO A 63 -11.57 8.90 4.28
CA PRO A 63 -10.22 8.34 4.17
C PRO A 63 -9.64 7.84 5.49
N GLU A 64 -10.14 8.31 6.63
CA GLU A 64 -9.70 7.85 7.96
C GLU A 64 -9.92 6.35 8.16
N THR A 65 -10.97 5.78 7.56
CA THR A 65 -11.24 4.34 7.66
C THR A 65 -10.12 3.51 7.03
N PRO A 66 -9.80 3.60 5.74
CA PRO A 66 -8.69 2.84 5.16
C PRO A 66 -7.32 3.28 5.70
N TRP A 67 -7.18 4.51 6.20
CA TRP A 67 -5.97 4.93 6.92
C TRP A 67 -5.77 4.14 8.21
N SER A 68 -6.83 3.91 8.97
CA SER A 68 -6.77 3.07 10.16
C SER A 68 -6.34 1.62 9.82
N TRP A 69 -6.68 1.12 8.63
CA TRP A 69 -6.24 -0.20 8.19
C TRP A 69 -4.73 -0.26 7.95
N ILE A 70 -4.11 0.82 7.44
CA ILE A 70 -2.64 0.91 7.38
C ILE A 70 -2.06 0.90 8.79
N GLN A 71 -2.60 1.73 9.70
CA GLN A 71 -2.11 1.83 11.07
C GLN A 71 -2.22 0.49 11.84
N ASN A 72 -3.23 -0.32 11.55
CA ASN A 72 -3.39 -1.63 12.13
C ASN A 72 -2.23 -2.59 11.81
N SER A 73 -1.47 -2.33 10.74
CA SER A 73 -0.27 -3.12 10.40
C SER A 73 0.80 -3.07 11.49
N TYR A 74 0.86 -1.98 12.24
CA TYR A 74 1.80 -1.82 13.37
C TYR A 74 1.52 -2.77 14.54
N GLU A 75 0.34 -3.38 14.60
CA GLU A 75 0.07 -4.44 15.56
C GLU A 75 0.64 -5.80 15.13
N LEU A 76 0.85 -5.97 13.81
CA LEU A 76 1.50 -7.15 13.25
C LEU A 76 3.02 -7.00 13.22
N LEU A 77 3.50 -5.77 12.97
CA LEU A 77 4.92 -5.42 12.82
C LEU A 77 5.24 -4.20 13.70
N PRO A 78 5.29 -4.36 15.04
CA PRO A 78 5.51 -3.24 15.96
C PRO A 78 6.83 -2.50 15.73
N GLU A 79 7.82 -3.16 15.14
CA GLU A 79 9.13 -2.61 14.81
C GLU A 79 9.03 -1.43 13.84
N CYS A 80 8.01 -1.44 12.96
CA CYS A 80 7.82 -0.40 11.94
C CYS A 80 7.17 0.89 12.48
N ARG A 81 6.76 0.93 13.75
CA ARG A 81 6.07 2.11 14.33
C ARG A 81 6.91 3.37 14.33
N SER A 82 8.23 3.23 14.40
CA SER A 82 9.17 4.34 14.41
C SER A 82 9.84 4.59 13.06
N ASP A 83 9.41 3.88 12.02
CA ASP A 83 9.83 4.19 10.66
C ASP A 83 9.26 5.54 10.24
N VAL A 84 10.06 6.31 9.53
CA VAL A 84 9.69 7.67 9.10
C VAL A 84 9.59 7.70 7.58
N VAL A 85 8.48 8.24 7.09
CA VAL A 85 8.27 8.52 5.67
C VAL A 85 8.05 10.01 5.50
N GLU A 86 8.89 10.65 4.70
CA GLU A 86 8.71 12.03 4.27
C GLU A 86 8.08 12.06 2.88
N TRP A 87 7.17 13.00 2.68
CA TRP A 87 6.37 13.09 1.47
C TRP A 87 6.76 14.33 0.64
N SER A 88 6.55 14.27 -0.66
CA SER A 88 6.72 15.41 -1.58
C SER A 88 5.71 16.54 -1.37
N TYR A 89 4.91 16.48 -0.34
CA TYR A 89 3.90 17.46 0.03
C TYR A 89 4.09 17.91 1.48
N GLU A 90 4.35 19.21 1.68
CA GLU A 90 4.79 19.76 2.97
C GLU A 90 3.72 19.68 4.10
N HIS A 91 2.45 19.61 3.74
CA HIS A 91 1.34 19.72 4.69
C HIS A 91 0.49 18.45 4.75
N VAL A 92 1.14 17.27 4.84
CA VAL A 92 0.44 16.01 5.07
C VAL A 92 0.08 15.91 6.55
N ASP A 93 -1.01 16.51 6.95
CA ASP A 93 -1.56 16.48 8.32
C ASP A 93 -2.87 15.69 8.42
N SER A 94 -3.36 15.16 7.31
CA SER A 94 -4.62 14.44 7.22
C SER A 94 -4.60 13.36 6.13
N PRO A 95 -5.26 12.21 6.35
CA PRO A 95 -5.47 11.20 5.30
C PRO A 95 -6.15 11.77 4.03
N TRP A 96 -6.92 12.84 4.15
CA TRP A 96 -7.54 13.51 3.01
C TRP A 96 -6.51 14.04 2.01
N HIS A 97 -5.39 14.57 2.48
CA HIS A 97 -4.31 15.05 1.60
C HIS A 97 -3.72 13.89 0.80
N LEU A 98 -3.47 12.75 1.44
CA LEU A 98 -2.96 11.56 0.76
C LEU A 98 -3.97 10.95 -0.22
N ALA A 99 -5.27 11.00 0.11
CA ALA A 99 -6.32 10.45 -0.74
C ALA A 99 -6.49 11.23 -2.06
N PHE A 100 -6.38 12.55 -2.03
CA PHE A 100 -6.79 13.40 -3.15
C PHE A 100 -5.67 14.22 -3.80
N THR A 101 -4.52 14.42 -3.14
CA THR A 101 -3.44 15.18 -3.74
C THR A 101 -2.71 14.34 -4.77
N THR A 102 -2.85 14.71 -6.04
CA THR A 102 -2.19 14.01 -7.15
C THR A 102 -0.68 14.21 -7.09
N GLY A 103 0.08 13.15 -7.35
CA GLY A 103 1.54 13.19 -7.44
C GLY A 103 2.27 13.16 -6.09
N VAL A 104 1.56 13.10 -4.97
CA VAL A 104 2.20 12.87 -3.67
C VAL A 104 2.87 11.50 -3.68
N HIS A 105 4.15 11.48 -3.32
CA HIS A 105 4.98 10.28 -3.24
C HIS A 105 6.00 10.41 -2.09
N PRO A 106 6.55 9.32 -1.58
CA PRO A 106 7.64 9.38 -0.61
C PRO A 106 8.90 9.98 -1.23
N THR A 107 9.55 10.89 -0.52
CA THR A 107 10.88 11.45 -0.87
C THR A 107 11.99 10.81 -0.06
N ASN A 108 11.73 10.59 1.22
CA ASN A 108 12.68 9.93 2.11
C ASN A 108 11.97 8.85 2.93
N ILE A 109 12.64 7.72 3.12
CA ILE A 109 12.18 6.63 3.98
C ILE A 109 13.34 6.19 4.85
N ARG A 110 13.15 6.23 6.17
CA ARG A 110 14.13 5.80 7.15
C ARG A 110 13.51 4.82 8.13
N ARG A 111 14.14 3.68 8.27
CA ARG A 111 13.77 2.68 9.28
C ARG A 111 14.13 3.16 10.70
N SER A 112 13.47 2.56 11.68
CA SER A 112 13.69 2.81 13.10
C SER A 112 15.13 2.53 13.57
N ASP A 113 15.85 1.62 12.90
CA ASP A 113 17.28 1.33 13.14
C ASP A 113 18.23 2.33 12.48
N GLY A 114 17.72 3.38 11.83
CA GLY A 114 18.49 4.44 11.19
C GLY A 114 18.88 4.16 9.74
N VAL A 115 18.53 3.01 9.18
CA VAL A 115 18.82 2.69 7.77
C VAL A 115 17.89 3.53 6.87
N GLU A 116 18.49 4.32 5.97
CA GLU A 116 17.76 4.98 4.90
C GLU A 116 17.46 3.97 3.78
N LEU A 117 16.20 3.87 3.41
CA LEU A 117 15.73 3.03 2.30
C LEU A 117 15.53 3.86 1.02
N LEU A 118 15.17 5.13 1.18
CA LEU A 118 14.96 6.10 0.12
C LEU A 118 15.54 7.44 0.55
N ALA A 119 16.32 8.07 -0.29
CA ALA A 119 16.88 9.41 -0.12
C ALA A 119 16.65 10.23 -1.39
N ASP A 120 16.00 11.38 -1.27
CA ASP A 120 15.63 12.26 -2.39
C ASP A 120 14.93 11.51 -3.54
N GLY A 121 14.07 10.55 -3.22
CA GLY A 121 13.35 9.71 -4.18
C GLY A 121 14.20 8.60 -4.82
N VAL A 122 15.44 8.39 -4.36
CA VAL A 122 16.34 7.36 -4.89
C VAL A 122 16.51 6.25 -3.86
N PRO A 123 16.22 4.97 -4.22
CA PRO A 123 16.52 3.83 -3.36
C PRO A 123 18.02 3.73 -3.04
N THR A 124 18.33 3.51 -1.76
CA THR A 124 19.72 3.53 -1.27
C THR A 124 20.40 2.16 -1.26
N LEU A 125 19.59 1.09 -1.18
CA LEU A 125 20.10 -0.26 -1.01
C LEU A 125 20.21 -1.07 -2.30
N VAL A 126 19.75 -0.51 -3.42
CA VAL A 126 19.75 -1.18 -4.73
C VAL A 126 20.13 -0.24 -5.85
N ASP A 127 20.82 -0.74 -6.87
CA ASP A 127 20.99 -0.03 -8.13
C ASP A 127 19.72 -0.20 -8.98
N VAL A 128 18.93 0.87 -9.04
CA VAL A 128 17.66 0.88 -9.78
C VAL A 128 17.85 0.60 -11.27
N ASN A 129 18.95 1.05 -11.87
CA ASN A 129 19.21 0.85 -13.29
C ASN A 129 19.55 -0.63 -13.56
N GLU A 130 20.34 -1.25 -12.68
CA GLU A 130 20.62 -2.69 -12.77
C GLU A 130 19.34 -3.52 -12.61
N VAL A 131 18.50 -3.20 -11.61
CA VAL A 131 17.23 -3.89 -11.38
C VAL A 131 16.32 -3.77 -12.61
N ARG A 132 16.19 -2.57 -13.19
CA ARG A 132 15.38 -2.34 -14.39
C ARG A 132 15.90 -3.09 -15.61
N ALA A 133 17.20 -3.12 -15.80
CA ALA A 133 17.83 -3.88 -16.89
C ALA A 133 17.54 -5.38 -16.77
N LYS A 134 17.75 -5.95 -15.59
CA LYS A 134 17.44 -7.36 -15.32
C LYS A 134 15.96 -7.68 -15.49
N ALA A 135 15.06 -6.79 -15.06
CA ALA A 135 13.62 -6.95 -15.24
C ALA A 135 13.23 -6.94 -16.72
N ALA A 136 13.81 -6.03 -17.52
CA ALA A 136 13.57 -5.98 -18.97
C ALA A 136 14.01 -7.25 -19.68
N GLU A 137 15.20 -7.78 -19.36
CA GLU A 137 15.66 -9.06 -19.89
C GLU A 137 14.75 -10.24 -19.52
N ALA A 138 14.30 -10.26 -18.24
CA ALA A 138 13.39 -11.30 -17.77
C ALA A 138 12.03 -11.23 -18.50
N ALA A 139 11.51 -10.03 -18.71
CA ALA A 139 10.28 -9.80 -19.46
C ALA A 139 10.41 -10.26 -20.91
N GLN A 140 11.52 -9.92 -21.60
CA GLN A 140 11.77 -10.40 -22.96
C GLN A 140 11.78 -11.95 -23.05
N ARG A 141 12.49 -12.61 -22.11
CA ARG A 141 12.50 -14.08 -22.03
C ARG A 141 11.13 -14.67 -21.78
N LEU A 142 10.33 -14.03 -20.94
CA LEU A 142 8.96 -14.48 -20.67
C LEU A 142 8.09 -14.36 -21.94
N PHE A 143 8.03 -13.19 -22.54
CA PHE A 143 7.18 -12.93 -23.70
C PHE A 143 7.59 -13.75 -24.91
N SER A 144 8.88 -14.03 -25.12
CA SER A 144 9.32 -14.91 -26.21
C SER A 144 8.88 -16.38 -26.07
N ARG A 145 8.37 -16.79 -24.90
CA ARG A 145 7.83 -18.13 -24.65
C ARG A 145 6.30 -18.18 -24.80
N LEU A 146 5.65 -17.03 -24.89
CA LEU A 146 4.20 -16.91 -25.03
C LEU A 146 3.76 -16.72 -26.47
N THR A 147 4.69 -16.46 -27.38
CA THR A 147 4.51 -16.36 -28.83
C THR A 147 5.01 -17.63 -29.50
#